data_8562c8de9f0dcd2e31b320517af22184
#
_entry.id   8562c8de9f0dcd2e31b320517af22184
#
_cell.length_a   1.000
_cell.length_b   1.000
_cell.length_c   1.000
_cell.angle_alpha   90.00
_cell.angle_beta   90.00
_cell.angle_gamma   90.00
#
_symmetry.space_group_name_H-M   'P 1'
#
loop_
_entity.id
_entity.type
_entity.pdbx_description
1 polymer ?
#
loop_
_entity_poly.entity_id
_entity_poly.type
_entity_poly.pdbx_seq_one_letter_code
_entity_poly.pdbx_strand_id
1 'polypeptide(L)'
;MRALEMPAFSVTTPYTLRINLARLLRTASPAEAAIIAGLRSDLPASAFLSAYQIAMRAVDPSLPPEQWACLCVSEKGLRSLSEMETCIEGGAVSGRKSHAMLAMDGIDWLYVIARSSSGLICQRVSSKAEGVSPHPAKPGQPVIPELPHHVVDFTASPVDAAYRVDDAHQRINKPFRYHEDVMTLLAFAGWVIRVAEVNTYLQRLVECMQVLAGGYCANAAGYDKPQLDAFDALLKELMQVSIPEEFQQTWHRDRQLLLMGQKARDIIRSRLA
;
A
#
# COMPACT_ATOMS: atom_id res chain seq x y z
N MET A 1 -3.00 26.97 -17.21
CA MET A 1 -2.65 25.52 -17.23
C MET A 1 -3.91 24.77 -17.69
N ARG A 2 -3.87 24.08 -18.83
CA ARG A 2 -5.03 23.28 -19.27
C ARG A 2 -5.21 22.18 -18.21
N ALA A 3 -6.43 22.06 -17.66
CA ALA A 3 -6.82 20.92 -16.86
C ALA A 3 -6.48 19.67 -17.70
N LEU A 4 -5.65 18.80 -17.12
CA LEU A 4 -5.36 17.52 -17.72
C LEU A 4 -6.67 16.73 -17.76
N GLU A 5 -7.34 16.71 -18.92
CA GLU A 5 -8.42 15.76 -19.23
C GLU A 5 -7.83 14.35 -19.31
N MET A 6 -7.36 13.86 -18.18
CA MET A 6 -6.89 12.48 -18.08
C MET A 6 -7.95 11.66 -17.34
N PRO A 7 -8.25 10.44 -17.81
CA PRO A 7 -9.20 9.60 -17.11
C PRO A 7 -8.77 9.48 -15.63
N ALA A 8 -9.64 9.87 -14.72
CA ALA A 8 -9.38 9.78 -13.31
C ALA A 8 -9.14 8.32 -12.90
N PHE A 9 -8.20 8.09 -11.99
CA PHE A 9 -8.11 6.82 -11.30
C PHE A 9 -9.24 6.78 -10.28
N SER A 10 -10.10 5.77 -10.34
CA SER A 10 -11.22 5.63 -9.44
C SER A 10 -11.39 4.19 -8.95
N VAL A 11 -11.57 4.03 -7.64
CA VAL A 11 -11.94 2.74 -7.05
C VAL A 11 -13.32 2.26 -7.49
N THR A 12 -14.19 3.16 -7.96
CA THR A 12 -15.50 2.81 -8.51
C THR A 12 -15.41 2.20 -9.91
N THR A 13 -14.25 2.36 -10.58
CA THR A 13 -13.96 1.74 -11.88
C THR A 13 -12.64 0.96 -11.83
N PRO A 14 -12.56 -0.11 -11.01
CA PRO A 14 -11.30 -0.80 -10.70
C PRO A 14 -10.60 -1.37 -11.93
N TYR A 15 -11.35 -1.81 -12.93
CA TYR A 15 -10.78 -2.31 -14.19
C TYR A 15 -10.03 -1.20 -14.95
N THR A 16 -10.61 -0.01 -15.08
CA THR A 16 -9.97 1.15 -15.73
C THR A 16 -8.76 1.61 -14.93
N LEU A 17 -8.87 1.67 -13.61
CA LEU A 17 -7.76 2.00 -12.72
C LEU A 17 -6.60 1.02 -12.94
N ARG A 18 -6.87 -0.29 -12.96
CA ARG A 18 -5.88 -1.34 -13.20
C ARG A 18 -5.12 -1.14 -14.51
N ILE A 19 -5.82 -0.92 -15.63
CA ILE A 19 -5.20 -0.69 -16.93
C ILE A 19 -4.33 0.55 -16.93
N ASN A 20 -4.81 1.65 -16.36
CA ASN A 20 -4.10 2.91 -16.32
C ASN A 20 -2.85 2.82 -15.44
N LEU A 21 -2.96 2.15 -14.28
CA LEU A 21 -1.82 1.91 -13.40
C LEU A 21 -0.79 0.99 -14.08
N ALA A 22 -1.23 -0.07 -14.77
CA ALA A 22 -0.34 -0.96 -15.49
C ALA A 22 0.47 -0.25 -16.58
N ARG A 23 -0.17 0.69 -17.31
CA ARG A 23 0.53 1.52 -18.30
C ARG A 23 1.58 2.42 -17.64
N LEU A 24 1.23 3.05 -16.52
CA LEU A 24 2.12 3.94 -15.78
C LEU A 24 3.33 3.18 -15.24
N LEU A 25 3.14 1.99 -14.68
CA LEU A 25 4.20 1.15 -14.13
C LEU A 25 5.24 0.66 -15.16
N ARG A 26 4.93 0.71 -16.45
CA ARG A 26 5.88 0.36 -17.52
C ARG A 26 6.84 1.50 -17.87
N THR A 27 6.52 2.74 -17.51
CA THR A 27 7.21 3.92 -18.01
C THR A 27 7.75 4.85 -16.93
N ALA A 28 7.25 4.74 -15.70
CA ALA A 28 7.63 5.59 -14.59
C ALA A 28 8.34 4.81 -13.49
N SER A 29 9.25 5.46 -12.78
CA SER A 29 9.79 4.94 -11.52
C SER A 29 8.69 4.78 -10.47
N PRO A 30 8.87 3.96 -9.41
CA PRO A 30 7.85 3.78 -8.39
C PRO A 30 7.39 5.08 -7.74
N ALA A 31 8.31 5.99 -7.42
CA ALA A 31 7.99 7.29 -6.82
C ALA A 31 7.20 8.19 -7.79
N GLU A 32 7.63 8.29 -9.05
CA GLU A 32 6.88 9.03 -10.09
C GLU A 32 5.50 8.43 -10.31
N ALA A 33 5.40 7.10 -10.38
CA ALA A 33 4.13 6.40 -10.54
C ALA A 33 3.16 6.72 -9.38
N ALA A 34 3.64 6.76 -8.14
CA ALA A 34 2.83 7.13 -6.99
C ALA A 34 2.31 8.57 -7.08
N ILE A 35 3.18 9.52 -7.41
CA ILE A 35 2.81 10.93 -7.58
C ILE A 35 1.77 11.10 -8.70
N ILE A 36 2.03 10.52 -9.88
CA ILE A 36 1.14 10.60 -11.03
C ILE A 36 -0.21 9.92 -10.74
N ALA A 37 -0.19 8.77 -10.07
CA ALA A 37 -1.41 8.08 -9.67
C ALA A 37 -2.25 8.97 -8.73
N GLY A 38 -1.62 9.62 -7.76
CA GLY A 38 -2.28 10.60 -6.89
C GLY A 38 -2.89 11.76 -7.67
N LEU A 39 -2.11 12.41 -8.54
CA LEU A 39 -2.57 13.51 -9.41
C LEU A 39 -3.76 13.12 -10.30
N ARG A 40 -3.96 11.83 -10.57
CA ARG A 40 -5.04 11.31 -11.42
C ARG A 40 -6.18 10.67 -10.64
N SER A 41 -6.06 10.54 -9.33
CA SER A 41 -7.06 9.92 -8.47
C SER A 41 -8.22 10.86 -8.17
N ASP A 42 -9.43 10.34 -8.18
CA ASP A 42 -10.64 11.07 -7.77
C ASP A 42 -10.70 11.23 -6.23
N LEU A 43 -10.32 10.20 -5.49
CA LEU A 43 -10.36 10.12 -4.03
C LEU A 43 -9.02 9.68 -3.44
N PRO A 44 -8.75 9.95 -2.14
CA PRO A 44 -7.60 9.36 -1.44
C PRO A 44 -7.56 7.83 -1.49
N ALA A 45 -8.71 7.16 -1.47
CA ALA A 45 -8.81 5.72 -1.61
C ALA A 45 -8.20 5.20 -2.92
N SER A 46 -8.44 5.90 -4.04
CA SER A 46 -7.88 5.54 -5.37
C SER A 46 -6.37 5.77 -5.41
N ALA A 47 -5.90 6.86 -4.78
CA ALA A 47 -4.48 7.14 -4.62
C ALA A 47 -3.79 6.06 -3.77
N PHE A 48 -4.40 5.67 -2.63
CA PHE A 48 -3.90 4.62 -1.76
C PHE A 48 -3.84 3.26 -2.44
N LEU A 49 -4.90 2.82 -3.13
CA LEU A 49 -4.90 1.55 -3.86
C LEU A 49 -3.77 1.49 -4.89
N SER A 50 -3.56 2.60 -5.61
CA SER A 50 -2.46 2.69 -6.58
C SER A 50 -1.09 2.60 -5.90
N ALA A 51 -0.88 3.35 -4.81
CA ALA A 51 0.34 3.33 -4.00
C ALA A 51 0.62 1.93 -3.44
N TYR A 52 -0.40 1.25 -2.93
CA TYR A 52 -0.31 -0.11 -2.43
C TYR A 52 0.16 -1.09 -3.51
N GLN A 53 -0.42 -1.01 -4.73
CA GLN A 53 -0.01 -1.88 -5.84
C GLN A 53 1.39 -1.56 -6.36
N ILE A 54 1.86 -0.32 -6.24
CA ILE A 54 3.25 0.07 -6.51
C ILE A 54 4.18 -0.54 -5.44
N ALA A 55 3.83 -0.45 -4.15
CA ALA A 55 4.59 -1.02 -3.05
C ALA A 55 4.71 -2.56 -3.15
N MET A 56 3.64 -3.25 -3.57
CA MET A 56 3.70 -4.70 -3.82
C MET A 56 4.77 -5.06 -4.85
N ARG A 57 4.95 -4.26 -5.91
CA ARG A 57 5.98 -4.50 -6.94
C ARG A 57 7.38 -4.14 -6.49
N ALA A 58 7.52 -3.26 -5.51
CA ALA A 58 8.82 -2.97 -4.91
C ALA A 58 9.36 -4.17 -4.11
N VAL A 59 8.48 -4.99 -3.52
CA VAL A 59 8.88 -6.23 -2.82
C VAL A 59 8.86 -7.46 -3.72
N ASP A 60 8.07 -7.46 -4.79
CA ASP A 60 8.10 -8.50 -5.82
C ASP A 60 8.10 -7.90 -7.23
N PRO A 61 9.28 -7.61 -7.80
CA PRO A 61 9.39 -7.10 -9.17
C PRO A 61 8.89 -8.06 -10.25
N SER A 62 8.67 -9.33 -9.93
CA SER A 62 8.12 -10.32 -10.86
C SER A 62 6.60 -10.23 -11.02
N LEU A 63 5.91 -9.47 -10.17
CA LEU A 63 4.46 -9.27 -10.24
C LEU A 63 4.09 -8.46 -11.49
N PRO A 64 3.37 -9.05 -12.47
CA PRO A 64 3.01 -8.36 -13.70
C PRO A 64 2.23 -7.07 -13.44
N PRO A 65 2.45 -6.00 -14.24
CA PRO A 65 1.74 -4.73 -14.05
C PRO A 65 0.22 -4.84 -14.06
N GLU A 66 -0.34 -5.80 -14.77
CA GLU A 66 -1.78 -6.04 -14.91
C GLU A 66 -2.39 -6.84 -13.76
N GLN A 67 -1.58 -7.48 -12.93
CA GLN A 67 -2.07 -8.30 -11.83
C GLN A 67 -1.98 -7.51 -10.52
N TRP A 68 -2.98 -7.64 -9.69
CA TRP A 68 -3.01 -7.00 -8.38
C TRP A 68 -2.80 -8.00 -7.26
N ALA A 69 -2.17 -7.53 -6.20
CA ALA A 69 -1.84 -8.37 -5.05
C ALA A 69 -2.24 -7.73 -3.73
N CYS A 70 -2.45 -8.57 -2.73
CA CYS A 70 -2.67 -8.18 -1.35
C CYS A 70 -1.71 -8.93 -0.43
N LEU A 71 -1.02 -8.21 0.47
CA LEU A 71 -0.19 -8.81 1.50
C LEU A 71 -1.04 -9.20 2.72
N CYS A 72 -1.08 -10.48 3.05
CA CYS A 72 -1.87 -11.06 4.13
C CYS A 72 -0.95 -11.44 5.30
N VAL A 73 -0.85 -10.58 6.31
CA VAL A 73 0.00 -10.78 7.50
C VAL A 73 -0.84 -10.98 8.76
N SER A 74 -1.77 -10.05 8.99
CA SER A 74 -2.46 -9.90 10.28
C SER A 74 -3.44 -11.04 10.57
N GLU A 75 -3.47 -11.47 11.83
CA GLU A 75 -4.46 -12.40 12.39
C GLU A 75 -5.14 -11.74 13.60
N LYS A 76 -6.37 -12.16 13.90
CA LYS A 76 -7.09 -11.60 15.04
C LYS A 76 -6.37 -11.95 16.37
N GLY A 77 -6.01 -10.94 17.13
CA GLY A 77 -5.35 -11.12 18.42
C GLY A 77 -3.84 -11.34 18.32
N LEU A 78 -3.25 -11.36 17.12
CA LEU A 78 -1.80 -11.54 16.94
C LEU A 78 -1.02 -10.41 17.63
N ARG A 79 -0.22 -10.75 18.65
CA ARG A 79 0.66 -9.81 19.37
C ARG A 79 2.10 -9.90 18.89
N SER A 80 2.51 -11.09 18.47
CA SER A 80 3.83 -11.37 17.93
C SER A 80 3.72 -12.29 16.73
N LEU A 81 4.60 -12.13 15.76
CA LEU A 81 4.65 -12.99 14.57
C LEU A 81 4.98 -14.45 14.92
N SER A 82 5.60 -14.71 16.09
CA SER A 82 5.83 -16.06 16.59
C SER A 82 4.54 -16.80 16.99
N GLU A 83 3.46 -16.06 17.24
CA GLU A 83 2.13 -16.59 17.60
C GLU A 83 1.23 -16.83 16.40
N MET A 84 1.75 -16.61 15.18
CA MET A 84 0.98 -16.77 13.94
C MET A 84 0.44 -18.21 13.83
N GLU A 85 -0.86 -18.35 13.60
CA GLU A 85 -1.54 -19.64 13.50
C GLU A 85 -1.59 -20.16 12.06
N THR A 86 -1.69 -19.25 11.07
CA THR A 86 -1.66 -19.66 9.67
C THR A 86 -0.38 -20.40 9.35
N CYS A 87 -0.49 -21.58 8.74
CA CYS A 87 0.65 -22.42 8.37
C CYS A 87 0.62 -22.82 6.90
N ILE A 88 1.79 -23.15 6.38
CA ILE A 88 1.98 -23.72 5.03
C ILE A 88 2.69 -25.06 5.19
N GLU A 89 1.98 -26.11 4.78
CA GLU A 89 2.47 -27.49 4.83
C GLU A 89 2.05 -28.22 3.55
N GLY A 90 2.90 -29.10 3.03
CA GLY A 90 2.58 -29.94 1.86
C GLY A 90 2.20 -29.14 0.59
N GLY A 91 2.63 -27.87 0.46
CA GLY A 91 2.26 -27.03 -0.69
C GLY A 91 0.87 -26.38 -0.57
N ALA A 92 0.28 -26.39 0.63
CA ALA A 92 -1.01 -25.75 0.89
C ALA A 92 -0.96 -24.85 2.13
N VAL A 93 -1.74 -23.77 2.10
CA VAL A 93 -1.93 -22.87 3.24
C VAL A 93 -3.24 -23.19 3.96
N SER A 94 -3.17 -23.16 5.32
CA SER A 94 -4.34 -23.30 6.20
C SER A 94 -4.29 -22.25 7.29
N GLY A 95 -5.44 -21.66 7.64
CA GLY A 95 -5.57 -20.63 8.68
C GLY A 95 -6.45 -19.48 8.30
N ARG A 96 -6.30 -18.34 9.01
CA ARG A 96 -7.18 -17.17 8.84
C ARG A 96 -6.40 -15.87 8.89
N LYS A 97 -6.59 -15.00 7.90
CA LYS A 97 -6.06 -13.62 7.87
C LYS A 97 -7.17 -12.61 8.08
N SER A 98 -6.91 -11.57 8.88
CA SER A 98 -7.96 -10.66 9.39
C SER A 98 -8.06 -9.31 8.69
N HIS A 99 -7.10 -8.94 7.84
CA HIS A 99 -7.05 -7.61 7.19
C HIS A 99 -6.53 -7.75 5.76
N ALA A 100 -7.31 -8.39 4.89
CA ALA A 100 -6.99 -8.49 3.48
C ALA A 100 -7.78 -7.43 2.70
N MET A 101 -7.09 -6.55 1.99
CA MET A 101 -7.70 -5.56 1.10
C MET A 101 -7.94 -6.23 -0.26
N LEU A 102 -9.16 -6.66 -0.53
CA LEU A 102 -9.49 -7.41 -1.75
C LEU A 102 -9.83 -6.52 -2.95
N ALA A 103 -9.86 -5.19 -2.79
CA ALA A 103 -10.12 -4.22 -3.85
C ALA A 103 -11.31 -4.61 -4.74
N MET A 104 -12.46 -4.89 -4.12
CA MET A 104 -13.71 -5.26 -4.81
C MET A 104 -13.54 -6.44 -5.80
N ASP A 105 -12.97 -7.54 -5.33
CA ASP A 105 -12.66 -8.75 -6.12
C ASP A 105 -11.61 -8.55 -7.23
N GLY A 106 -10.92 -7.42 -7.21
CA GLY A 106 -9.88 -7.09 -8.16
C GLY A 106 -8.50 -7.69 -7.88
N ILE A 107 -8.31 -8.39 -6.76
CA ILE A 107 -7.02 -9.00 -6.40
C ILE A 107 -6.85 -10.36 -7.06
N ASP A 108 -5.70 -10.57 -7.71
CA ASP A 108 -5.33 -11.85 -8.34
C ASP A 108 -4.56 -12.74 -7.37
N TRP A 109 -3.67 -12.15 -6.56
CA TRP A 109 -2.76 -12.85 -5.69
C TRP A 109 -2.83 -12.40 -4.23
N LEU A 110 -2.89 -13.37 -3.33
CA LEU A 110 -2.72 -13.18 -1.90
C LEU A 110 -1.29 -13.61 -1.54
N TYR A 111 -0.48 -12.67 -1.04
CA TYR A 111 0.87 -12.92 -0.52
C TYR A 111 0.71 -13.27 0.95
N VAL A 112 0.67 -14.54 1.26
CA VAL A 112 0.35 -15.03 2.60
C VAL A 112 1.65 -15.26 3.37
N ILE A 113 1.85 -14.48 4.44
CA ILE A 113 2.90 -14.77 5.42
C ILE A 113 2.35 -15.78 6.42
N ALA A 114 3.04 -16.92 6.55
CA ALA A 114 2.60 -18.03 7.38
C ALA A 114 3.80 -18.77 7.98
N ARG A 115 3.54 -19.57 9.00
CA ARG A 115 4.55 -20.48 9.57
C ARG A 115 4.78 -21.69 8.65
N SER A 116 6.02 -22.15 8.64
CA SER A 116 6.43 -23.42 8.07
C SER A 116 7.43 -24.09 9.01
N SER A 117 7.89 -25.30 8.66
CA SER A 117 8.97 -25.98 9.39
C SER A 117 10.29 -25.19 9.38
N SER A 118 10.51 -24.31 8.41
CA SER A 118 11.72 -23.47 8.27
C SER A 118 11.57 -22.06 8.86
N GLY A 119 10.45 -21.72 9.52
CA GLY A 119 10.14 -20.40 10.04
C GLY A 119 9.04 -19.68 9.28
N LEU A 120 9.05 -18.34 9.30
CA LEU A 120 8.06 -17.53 8.58
C LEU A 120 8.43 -17.46 7.11
N ILE A 121 7.50 -17.87 6.26
CA ILE A 121 7.63 -17.80 4.80
C ILE A 121 6.51 -16.99 4.20
N CYS A 122 6.73 -16.44 3.02
CA CYS A 122 5.69 -15.85 2.18
C CYS A 122 5.53 -16.68 0.92
N GLN A 123 4.30 -17.05 0.63
CA GLN A 123 3.93 -17.69 -0.64
C GLN A 123 2.72 -17.00 -1.27
N ARG A 124 2.62 -17.07 -2.61
CA ARG A 124 1.45 -16.58 -3.33
C ARG A 124 0.37 -17.65 -3.36
N VAL A 125 -0.86 -17.20 -3.17
CA VAL A 125 -2.09 -18.00 -3.33
C VAL A 125 -2.99 -17.22 -4.28
N SER A 126 -3.53 -17.89 -5.30
CA SER A 126 -4.55 -17.25 -6.14
C SER A 126 -5.76 -16.88 -5.29
N SER A 127 -6.28 -15.67 -5.44
CA SER A 127 -7.49 -15.24 -4.72
C SER A 127 -8.72 -16.10 -5.06
N LYS A 128 -8.64 -16.84 -6.17
CA LYS A 128 -9.70 -17.76 -6.67
C LYS A 128 -9.35 -19.24 -6.48
N ALA A 129 -8.27 -19.53 -5.71
CA ALA A 129 -7.90 -20.91 -5.47
C ALA A 129 -8.95 -21.63 -4.60
N GLU A 130 -9.04 -22.96 -4.78
CA GLU A 130 -9.85 -23.79 -3.90
C GLU A 130 -9.42 -23.60 -2.43
N GLY A 131 -10.40 -23.58 -1.51
CA GLY A 131 -10.18 -23.38 -0.09
C GLY A 131 -9.95 -21.92 0.33
N VAL A 132 -9.86 -20.95 -0.60
CA VAL A 132 -9.85 -19.52 -0.28
C VAL A 132 -11.28 -19.02 -0.10
N SER A 133 -11.61 -18.55 1.09
CA SER A 133 -12.96 -18.08 1.43
C SER A 133 -12.91 -16.70 2.07
N PRO A 134 -13.14 -15.63 1.29
CA PRO A 134 -13.27 -14.30 1.85
C PRO A 134 -14.60 -14.13 2.56
N HIS A 135 -14.58 -13.57 3.77
CA HIS A 135 -15.77 -13.15 4.49
C HIS A 135 -16.15 -11.72 4.11
N PRO A 136 -17.42 -11.34 4.22
CA PRO A 136 -17.84 -9.96 4.03
C PRO A 136 -17.02 -9.00 4.89
N ALA A 137 -16.68 -7.85 4.34
CA ALA A 137 -16.00 -6.80 5.08
C ALA A 137 -16.85 -6.36 6.28
N LYS A 138 -16.19 -6.08 7.40
CA LYS A 138 -16.88 -5.51 8.55
C LYS A 138 -17.33 -4.09 8.21
N PRO A 139 -18.59 -3.74 8.47
CA PRO A 139 -19.05 -2.36 8.30
C PRO A 139 -18.31 -1.42 9.26
N GLY A 140 -18.19 -0.14 8.88
CA GLY A 140 -17.67 0.90 9.76
C GLY A 140 -16.15 0.98 9.83
N GLN A 141 -15.44 0.60 8.77
CA GLN A 141 -14.01 0.89 8.65
C GLN A 141 -13.79 2.41 8.73
N PRO A 142 -12.98 2.91 9.70
CA PRO A 142 -12.92 4.34 9.97
C PRO A 142 -12.09 5.13 8.95
N VAL A 143 -11.20 4.46 8.20
CA VAL A 143 -10.29 5.07 7.23
C VAL A 143 -10.42 4.32 5.90
N ILE A 144 -10.51 5.05 4.81
CA ILE A 144 -10.63 4.49 3.44
C ILE A 144 -11.73 3.41 3.37
N PRO A 145 -12.98 3.71 3.72
CA PRO A 145 -14.08 2.73 3.70
C PRO A 145 -14.43 2.23 2.29
N GLU A 146 -13.99 2.94 1.26
CA GLU A 146 -14.13 2.55 -0.15
C GLU A 146 -13.28 1.31 -0.51
N LEU A 147 -12.30 0.96 0.34
CA LEU A 147 -11.43 -0.23 0.21
C LEU A 147 -11.53 -1.09 1.47
N PRO A 148 -12.65 -1.76 1.69
CA PRO A 148 -12.88 -2.50 2.92
C PRO A 148 -11.91 -3.68 3.06
N HIS A 149 -11.49 -3.93 4.31
CA HIS A 149 -10.68 -5.08 4.65
C HIS A 149 -11.55 -6.29 4.99
N HIS A 150 -11.14 -7.42 4.48
CA HIS A 150 -11.82 -8.70 4.63
C HIS A 150 -11.06 -9.63 5.57
N VAL A 151 -11.77 -10.53 6.19
CA VAL A 151 -11.20 -11.75 6.76
C VAL A 151 -11.15 -12.79 5.65
N VAL A 152 -10.05 -13.53 5.52
CA VAL A 152 -9.90 -14.60 4.54
C VAL A 152 -9.53 -15.88 5.26
N ASP A 153 -10.34 -16.91 5.07
CA ASP A 153 -10.03 -18.28 5.49
C ASP A 153 -9.31 -19.01 4.36
N PHE A 154 -8.34 -19.82 4.78
CA PHE A 154 -7.60 -20.74 3.93
C PHE A 154 -7.82 -22.16 4.45
N THR A 155 -8.37 -23.05 3.63
CA THR A 155 -8.60 -24.46 3.95
C THR A 155 -7.81 -25.32 2.97
N ALA A 156 -6.58 -25.66 3.35
CA ALA A 156 -5.65 -26.41 2.49
C ALA A 156 -5.54 -25.81 1.07
N SER A 157 -5.55 -24.47 0.99
CA SER A 157 -5.53 -23.76 -0.29
C SER A 157 -4.17 -23.91 -0.97
N PRO A 158 -4.10 -24.33 -2.26
CA PRO A 158 -2.83 -24.55 -2.95
C PRO A 158 -2.05 -23.27 -3.10
N VAL A 159 -0.73 -23.35 -2.90
CA VAL A 159 0.18 -22.22 -3.09
C VAL A 159 0.83 -22.28 -4.47
N ASP A 160 1.26 -21.11 -4.97
CA ASP A 160 2.10 -21.04 -6.16
C ASP A 160 3.51 -21.56 -5.82
N ALA A 161 3.83 -22.77 -6.32
CA ALA A 161 5.11 -23.40 -6.08
C ALA A 161 6.31 -22.63 -6.66
N ALA A 162 6.07 -21.76 -7.67
CA ALA A 162 7.11 -20.93 -8.28
C ALA A 162 7.49 -19.72 -7.41
N TYR A 163 6.70 -19.38 -6.38
CA TYR A 163 6.94 -18.24 -5.52
C TYR A 163 7.04 -18.66 -4.07
N ARG A 164 8.23 -18.55 -3.49
CA ARG A 164 8.50 -18.74 -2.08
C ARG A 164 9.57 -17.77 -1.60
N VAL A 165 9.32 -17.07 -0.52
CA VAL A 165 10.32 -16.23 0.14
C VAL A 165 10.45 -16.67 1.60
N ASP A 166 11.62 -17.21 1.96
CA ASP A 166 11.96 -17.51 3.34
C ASP A 166 12.32 -16.23 4.09
N ASP A 167 12.27 -16.26 5.44
CA ASP A 167 12.44 -15.10 6.32
C ASP A 167 11.50 -13.93 5.89
N ALA A 168 10.24 -14.26 5.68
CA ALA A 168 9.26 -13.35 5.11
C ALA A 168 9.08 -12.04 5.90
N HIS A 169 9.37 -12.05 7.22
CA HIS A 169 9.31 -10.82 8.00
C HIS A 169 10.34 -9.79 7.55
N GLN A 170 11.59 -10.21 7.33
CA GLN A 170 12.68 -9.32 6.94
C GLN A 170 12.64 -8.98 5.45
N ARG A 171 12.26 -9.97 4.61
CA ARG A 171 12.38 -9.84 3.16
C ARG A 171 11.12 -9.34 2.46
N ILE A 172 9.96 -9.45 3.11
CA ILE A 172 8.66 -9.00 2.55
C ILE A 172 7.98 -7.99 3.48
N ASN A 173 7.66 -8.36 4.73
CA ASN A 173 6.79 -7.54 5.58
C ASN A 173 7.42 -6.18 5.93
N LYS A 174 8.68 -6.15 6.36
CA LYS A 174 9.36 -4.89 6.68
C LYS A 174 9.58 -4.00 5.45
N PRO A 175 10.14 -4.53 4.33
CA PRO A 175 10.29 -3.74 3.12
C PRO A 175 8.95 -3.22 2.59
N PHE A 176 7.91 -4.07 2.58
CA PHE A 176 6.59 -3.65 2.12
C PHE A 176 6.08 -2.43 2.91
N ARG A 177 6.19 -2.45 4.25
CA ARG A 177 5.74 -1.32 5.08
C ARG A 177 6.47 -0.02 4.76
N TYR A 178 7.77 -0.08 4.49
CA TYR A 178 8.53 1.08 4.05
C TYR A 178 8.03 1.60 2.70
N HIS A 179 7.89 0.72 1.72
CA HIS A 179 7.41 1.10 0.39
C HIS A 179 5.97 1.63 0.45
N GLU A 180 5.09 0.97 1.20
CA GLU A 180 3.70 1.40 1.39
C GLU A 180 3.63 2.79 2.02
N ASP A 181 4.38 3.06 3.09
CA ASP A 181 4.43 4.36 3.75
C ASP A 181 4.84 5.47 2.76
N VAL A 182 5.97 5.27 2.06
CA VAL A 182 6.50 6.30 1.13
C VAL A 182 5.57 6.49 -0.06
N MET A 183 5.12 5.41 -0.70
CA MET A 183 4.25 5.49 -1.88
C MET A 183 2.90 6.12 -1.54
N THR A 184 2.33 5.80 -0.37
CA THR A 184 1.07 6.39 0.09
C THR A 184 1.21 7.89 0.34
N LEU A 185 2.30 8.32 0.99
CA LEU A 185 2.53 9.75 1.24
C LEU A 185 2.71 10.52 -0.08
N LEU A 186 3.48 9.98 -1.05
CA LEU A 186 3.66 10.59 -2.36
C LEU A 186 2.35 10.66 -3.16
N ALA A 187 1.54 9.59 -3.14
CA ALA A 187 0.26 9.56 -3.83
C ALA A 187 -0.75 10.52 -3.19
N PHE A 188 -0.81 10.61 -1.87
CA PHE A 188 -1.67 11.58 -1.18
C PHE A 188 -1.23 13.01 -1.44
N ALA A 189 0.09 13.29 -1.48
CA ALA A 189 0.59 14.59 -1.88
C ALA A 189 0.19 14.95 -3.33
N GLY A 190 0.29 13.99 -4.25
CA GLY A 190 -0.19 14.15 -5.63
C GLY A 190 -1.70 14.46 -5.69
N TRP A 191 -2.53 13.74 -4.92
CA TRP A 191 -3.96 14.00 -4.86
C TRP A 191 -4.28 15.39 -4.28
N VAL A 192 -3.59 15.79 -3.20
CA VAL A 192 -3.75 17.13 -2.61
C VAL A 192 -3.37 18.22 -3.61
N ILE A 193 -2.25 18.07 -4.34
CA ILE A 193 -1.84 19.02 -5.39
C ILE A 193 -2.92 19.19 -6.46
N ARG A 194 -3.63 18.11 -6.80
CA ARG A 194 -4.72 18.16 -7.78
C ARG A 194 -5.91 18.96 -7.29
N VAL A 195 -6.32 18.79 -6.03
CA VAL A 195 -7.57 19.35 -5.50
C VAL A 195 -7.38 20.69 -4.79
N ALA A 196 -6.18 20.99 -4.29
CA ALA A 196 -5.91 22.21 -3.55
C ALA A 196 -5.87 23.45 -4.46
N GLU A 197 -6.23 24.59 -3.88
CA GLU A 197 -6.01 25.87 -4.52
C GLU A 197 -4.52 26.24 -4.57
N VAL A 198 -4.09 26.87 -5.65
CA VAL A 198 -2.68 27.28 -5.83
C VAL A 198 -2.32 28.37 -4.80
N ASN A 199 -1.38 28.04 -3.92
CA ASN A 199 -0.85 28.96 -2.91
C ASN A 199 0.61 28.63 -2.58
N THR A 200 1.22 29.42 -1.67
CA THR A 200 2.63 29.22 -1.26
C THR A 200 2.89 27.88 -0.55
N TYR A 201 1.90 27.30 0.12
CA TYR A 201 2.02 25.99 0.75
C TYR A 201 2.12 24.87 -0.29
N LEU A 202 1.43 25.03 -1.42
CA LEU A 202 1.50 24.06 -2.51
C LEU A 202 2.90 23.99 -3.12
N GLN A 203 3.59 25.12 -3.24
CA GLN A 203 4.97 25.14 -3.73
C GLN A 203 5.91 24.36 -2.81
N ARG A 204 5.82 24.60 -1.48
CA ARG A 204 6.61 23.87 -0.48
C ARG A 204 6.29 22.37 -0.49
N LEU A 205 5.02 22.02 -0.64
CA LEU A 205 4.59 20.62 -0.75
C LEU A 205 5.27 19.93 -1.93
N VAL A 206 5.33 20.60 -3.09
CA VAL A 206 6.01 20.07 -4.30
C VAL A 206 7.51 19.89 -4.05
N GLU A 207 8.17 20.86 -3.42
CA GLU A 207 9.60 20.78 -3.08
C GLU A 207 9.89 19.58 -2.15
N CYS A 208 9.13 19.46 -1.04
CA CYS A 208 9.28 18.34 -0.11
C CYS A 208 9.00 16.98 -0.79
N MET A 209 8.00 16.92 -1.65
CA MET A 209 7.66 15.72 -2.41
C MET A 209 8.82 15.30 -3.33
N GLN A 210 9.47 16.26 -4.01
CA GLN A 210 10.63 15.99 -4.88
C GLN A 210 11.82 15.47 -4.06
N VAL A 211 12.07 16.02 -2.88
CA VAL A 211 13.15 15.57 -1.98
C VAL A 211 12.91 14.12 -1.54
N LEU A 212 11.70 13.79 -1.09
CA LEU A 212 11.38 12.41 -0.69
C LEU A 212 11.46 11.42 -1.86
N ALA A 213 10.93 11.79 -3.02
CA ALA A 213 10.97 10.96 -4.22
C ALA A 213 12.41 10.71 -4.68
N GLY A 214 13.26 11.75 -4.69
CA GLY A 214 14.68 11.65 -5.02
C GLY A 214 15.43 10.76 -4.03
N GLY A 215 15.19 10.92 -2.74
CA GLY A 215 15.77 10.07 -1.68
C GLY A 215 15.37 8.60 -1.84
N TYR A 216 14.11 8.33 -2.14
CA TYR A 216 13.63 6.97 -2.39
C TYR A 216 14.29 6.35 -3.63
N CYS A 217 14.40 7.08 -4.73
CA CYS A 217 15.07 6.60 -5.94
C CYS A 217 16.56 6.30 -5.72
N ALA A 218 17.22 7.07 -4.84
CA ALA A 218 18.62 6.86 -4.49
C ALA A 218 18.83 5.65 -3.55
N ASN A 219 17.90 5.39 -2.66
CA ASN A 219 17.95 4.28 -1.69
C ASN A 219 16.54 3.74 -1.40
N ALA A 220 16.16 2.67 -2.07
CA ALA A 220 14.89 1.97 -1.85
C ALA A 220 14.99 0.80 -0.83
N ALA A 221 16.13 0.63 -0.14
CA ALA A 221 16.32 -0.52 0.75
C ALA A 221 15.60 -0.39 2.10
N GLY A 222 15.24 0.83 2.50
CA GLY A 222 14.58 1.12 3.76
C GLY A 222 14.85 2.55 4.21
N TYR A 223 14.29 2.93 5.36
CA TYR A 223 14.53 4.25 5.92
C TYR A 223 15.98 4.42 6.38
N ASP A 224 16.60 5.50 5.94
CA ASP A 224 17.73 6.14 6.59
C ASP A 224 17.29 7.47 7.22
N LYS A 225 18.19 8.17 7.90
CA LYS A 225 17.86 9.42 8.58
C LYS A 225 17.41 10.52 7.60
N PRO A 226 18.09 10.79 6.46
CA PRO A 226 17.63 11.77 5.47
C PRO A 226 16.23 11.47 4.94
N GLN A 227 15.90 10.20 4.69
CA GLN A 227 14.58 9.81 4.19
C GLN A 227 13.48 9.99 5.23
N LEU A 228 13.75 9.69 6.52
CA LEU A 228 12.81 9.97 7.61
C LEU A 228 12.56 11.47 7.76
N ASP A 229 13.62 12.29 7.66
CA ASP A 229 13.49 13.74 7.76
C ASP A 229 12.70 14.30 6.55
N ALA A 230 12.93 13.78 5.34
CA ALA A 230 12.17 14.15 4.15
C ALA A 230 10.70 13.70 4.24
N PHE A 231 10.44 12.50 4.78
CA PHE A 231 9.09 11.99 5.02
C PHE A 231 8.31 12.90 5.97
N ASP A 232 8.90 13.25 7.12
CA ASP A 232 8.26 14.11 8.12
C ASP A 232 8.06 15.53 7.60
N ALA A 233 9.00 16.06 6.81
CA ALA A 233 8.86 17.37 6.17
C ALA A 233 7.66 17.38 5.21
N LEU A 234 7.55 16.40 4.32
CA LEU A 234 6.42 16.29 3.39
C LEU A 234 5.10 16.09 4.14
N LEU A 235 5.07 15.21 5.15
CA LEU A 235 3.88 14.96 5.95
C LEU A 235 3.41 16.26 6.65
N LYS A 236 4.33 17.03 7.23
CA LYS A 236 4.03 18.30 7.90
C LYS A 236 3.40 19.30 6.93
N GLU A 237 4.01 19.53 5.76
CA GLU A 237 3.47 20.44 4.75
C GLU A 237 2.11 19.97 4.24
N LEU A 238 1.96 18.67 3.98
CA LEU A 238 0.71 18.06 3.52
C LEU A 238 -0.46 18.31 4.49
N MET A 239 -0.19 18.24 5.80
CA MET A 239 -1.22 18.49 6.83
C MET A 239 -1.66 19.96 6.94
N GLN A 240 -0.91 20.90 6.36
CA GLN A 240 -1.19 22.35 6.40
C GLN A 240 -1.93 22.85 5.16
N VAL A 241 -1.99 22.06 4.08
CA VAL A 241 -2.65 22.48 2.84
C VAL A 241 -4.16 22.62 3.05
N SER A 242 -4.69 23.76 2.63
CA SER A 242 -6.14 23.96 2.58
C SER A 242 -6.76 23.14 1.45
N ILE A 243 -7.77 22.38 1.76
CA ILE A 243 -8.52 21.53 0.83
C ILE A 243 -9.90 22.14 0.63
N PRO A 244 -10.43 22.18 -0.61
CA PRO A 244 -11.81 22.63 -0.89
C PRO A 244 -12.85 21.89 -0.05
N GLU A 245 -13.92 22.59 0.32
CA GLU A 245 -14.91 22.12 1.30
C GLU A 245 -15.49 20.73 0.93
N GLU A 246 -15.74 20.49 -0.35
CA GLU A 246 -16.29 19.23 -0.85
C GLU A 246 -15.37 18.01 -0.59
N PHE A 247 -14.06 18.21 -0.38
CA PHE A 247 -13.09 17.14 -0.10
C PHE A 247 -12.66 17.08 1.38
N GLN A 248 -12.98 18.09 2.20
CA GLN A 248 -12.47 18.18 3.57
C GLN A 248 -12.83 16.97 4.43
N GLN A 249 -14.08 16.52 4.39
CA GLN A 249 -14.51 15.37 5.19
C GLN A 249 -13.74 14.11 4.83
N THR A 250 -13.63 13.81 3.55
CA THR A 250 -12.88 12.64 3.04
C THR A 250 -11.41 12.76 3.41
N TRP A 251 -10.81 13.92 3.22
CA TRP A 251 -9.40 14.14 3.56
C TRP A 251 -9.12 14.00 5.06
N HIS A 252 -9.93 14.62 5.93
CA HIS A 252 -9.76 14.52 7.37
C HIS A 252 -9.88 13.08 7.88
N ARG A 253 -10.73 12.28 7.26
CA ARG A 253 -10.88 10.87 7.55
C ARG A 253 -9.64 10.08 7.09
N ASP A 254 -9.25 10.22 5.83
CA ASP A 254 -8.30 9.30 5.18
C ASP A 254 -6.83 9.64 5.44
N ARG A 255 -6.50 10.92 5.70
CA ARG A 255 -5.15 11.32 6.11
C ARG A 255 -4.68 10.64 7.40
N GLN A 256 -5.60 10.11 8.23
CA GLN A 256 -5.25 9.35 9.43
C GLN A 256 -4.40 8.11 9.10
N LEU A 257 -4.52 7.56 7.91
CA LEU A 257 -3.68 6.46 7.45
C LEU A 257 -2.18 6.79 7.52
N LEU A 258 -1.80 8.03 7.17
CA LEU A 258 -0.41 8.49 7.21
C LEU A 258 0.16 8.55 8.63
N LEU A 259 -0.70 8.70 9.63
CA LEU A 259 -0.31 8.76 11.04
C LEU A 259 -0.19 7.37 11.68
N MET A 260 -0.82 6.34 11.11
CA MET A 260 -0.80 4.99 11.67
C MET A 260 0.62 4.39 11.74
N GLY A 261 1.51 4.76 10.83
CA GLY A 261 2.92 4.34 10.81
C GLY A 261 3.85 5.11 11.77
N GLN A 262 3.39 6.20 12.42
CA GLN A 262 4.26 7.11 13.17
C GLN A 262 5.09 6.40 14.24
N LYS A 263 4.46 5.59 15.08
CA LYS A 263 5.17 4.85 16.14
C LYS A 263 6.30 3.96 15.60
N ALA A 264 6.09 3.33 14.45
CA ALA A 264 7.11 2.49 13.82
C ALA A 264 8.28 3.35 13.30
N ARG A 265 8.00 4.49 12.68
CA ARG A 265 9.02 5.45 12.23
C ARG A 265 9.82 6.02 13.39
N ASP A 266 9.19 6.34 14.54
CA ASP A 266 9.87 6.81 15.75
C ASP A 266 10.86 5.76 16.30
N ILE A 267 10.45 4.49 16.30
CA ILE A 267 11.33 3.37 16.70
C ILE A 267 12.52 3.24 15.73
N ILE A 268 12.30 3.37 14.42
CA ILE A 268 13.38 3.34 13.44
C ILE A 268 14.33 4.52 13.66
N ARG A 269 13.80 5.73 13.83
CA ARG A 269 14.58 6.95 14.11
C ARG A 269 15.48 6.81 15.34
N SER A 270 14.95 6.24 16.43
CA SER A 270 15.73 6.02 17.65
C SER A 270 16.89 5.02 17.48
N ARG A 271 16.86 4.18 16.45
CA ARG A 271 17.94 3.23 16.13
C ARG A 271 18.96 3.79 15.16
N LEU A 272 18.62 4.87 14.45
CA LEU A 272 19.50 5.55 13.49
C LEU A 272 20.22 6.77 14.12
N ALA A 273 19.79 7.17 15.33
CA ALA A 273 20.43 8.23 16.13
C ALA A 273 21.66 7.70 16.84
#